data_cc9a58b54433d12e0f2b2fd49d25d958
#
_entry.id   cc9a58b54433d12e0f2b2fd49d25d958
#
_cell.length_a   1.000
_cell.length_b   1.000
_cell.length_c   1.000
_cell.angle_alpha   90.00
_cell.angle_beta   90.00
_cell.angle_gamma   90.00
#
_symmetry.space_group_name_H-M   'P 1'
#
loop_
_entity.id
_entity.type
_entity.pdbx_description
1 polymer ?
#
loop_
_entity_poly.entity_id
_entity_poly.type
_entity_poly.pdbx_seq_one_letter_code
_entity_poly.pdbx_strand_id
1 'polypeptide(L)'
;MGQFGRITLVNGTYYAWRLDPHIDATHQVSTNIIPHTIAPGQTAEILLDFQQGLFTTRSDTQVRRVYKLEGTRTNCSFQLLVTDDPSSIRVTFDGFSTPGHPSGAEFDLGWVHDGSVHFILSGSEGHFSSNHGPVAWMQENLRKLGHRPLYQLCLPGTRNSGMSMLAQHANDVLAPWLLCQSRDVYGQLLDGARYLDIRPVIGAGELWTGYYGRTLNYFWMGDRGQRLRDVVDGINRFTARHKELVIVNLSHAINTDVGATNYCDLSQNEWDRVFDEFARLNDRFIVFSDQDAMNLTRQPLRNFIGDDRAAVIIVVEAPNVNLGKYEHQGFFTHEEVNVHNDNPSRDDCHEMTRDQLRKLDMMDSAADPRLFMLSWTLTPQVQNFSFSGGWDAQWHGPESKRCVRNMAYSANKELFLKCLPHCYGRNVPNILFVDFLEGRDFAALAMAVNDRCFPVMHPREPRESRL
;
A
#
# COMPACT_ATOMS: atom_id res chain seq x y z
N MET A 1 -15.38 25.75 -15.59
CA MET A 1 -14.61 24.50 -15.71
C MET A 1 -15.43 23.43 -15.03
N GLY A 2 -15.69 22.29 -15.69
CA GLY A 2 -16.44 21.17 -15.12
C GLY A 2 -15.74 20.67 -13.85
N GLN A 3 -16.50 20.25 -12.85
CA GLN A 3 -15.96 19.57 -11.68
C GLN A 3 -16.11 18.07 -11.92
N PHE A 4 -15.06 17.44 -12.41
CA PHE A 4 -15.09 16.01 -12.62
C PHE A 4 -14.24 15.26 -11.59
N GLY A 5 -14.60 14.03 -11.36
CA GLY A 5 -13.86 13.08 -10.54
C GLY A 5 -14.17 11.67 -10.99
N ARG A 6 -13.53 10.70 -10.37
CA ARG A 6 -13.72 9.29 -10.70
C ARG A 6 -13.94 8.47 -9.44
N ILE A 7 -14.71 7.42 -9.57
CA ILE A 7 -14.76 6.36 -8.58
C ILE A 7 -14.32 5.04 -9.21
N THR A 8 -13.36 4.38 -8.58
CA THR A 8 -12.98 3.02 -8.92
C THR A 8 -13.71 2.04 -8.00
N LEU A 9 -14.45 1.13 -8.56
CA LEU A 9 -15.16 0.06 -7.85
C LEU A 9 -14.30 -1.20 -7.92
N VAL A 10 -13.96 -1.77 -6.76
CA VAL A 10 -13.07 -2.94 -6.63
C VAL A 10 -13.84 -4.09 -5.99
N ASN A 11 -14.24 -5.07 -6.79
CA ASN A 11 -15.01 -6.22 -6.32
C ASN A 11 -14.09 -7.37 -5.86
N GLY A 12 -13.67 -7.35 -4.61
CA GLY A 12 -12.95 -8.45 -3.95
C GLY A 12 -13.88 -9.49 -3.31
N THR A 13 -15.21 -9.39 -3.51
CA THR A 13 -16.16 -10.37 -2.97
C THR A 13 -16.27 -11.61 -3.85
N TYR A 14 -16.90 -12.66 -3.32
CA TYR A 14 -17.24 -13.86 -4.09
C TYR A 14 -18.51 -13.70 -4.93
N TYR A 15 -19.17 -12.55 -4.89
CA TYR A 15 -20.46 -12.27 -5.50
C TYR A 15 -20.32 -11.29 -6.67
N ALA A 16 -21.08 -11.51 -7.74
CA ALA A 16 -21.22 -10.48 -8.75
C ALA A 16 -22.05 -9.31 -8.17
N TRP A 17 -21.58 -8.09 -8.40
CA TRP A 17 -22.36 -6.89 -8.08
C TRP A 17 -23.21 -6.52 -9.27
N ARG A 18 -24.52 -6.50 -9.11
CA ARG A 18 -25.47 -6.15 -10.15
C ARG A 18 -26.19 -4.86 -9.82
N LEU A 19 -26.11 -3.90 -10.75
CA LEU A 19 -26.81 -2.62 -10.65
C LEU A 19 -28.33 -2.85 -10.59
N ASP A 20 -29.00 -2.23 -9.65
CA ASP A 20 -30.47 -2.21 -9.57
C ASP A 20 -31.01 -1.07 -10.45
N PRO A 21 -31.65 -1.37 -11.59
CA PRO A 21 -32.12 -0.34 -12.51
C PRO A 21 -33.33 0.45 -11.97
N HIS A 22 -34.00 -0.04 -10.92
CA HIS A 22 -35.18 0.61 -10.34
C HIS A 22 -34.83 1.73 -9.34
N ILE A 23 -33.59 1.77 -8.87
CA ILE A 23 -33.11 2.76 -7.88
C ILE A 23 -32.01 3.64 -8.50
N ASP A 24 -31.97 3.69 -9.81
CA ASP A 24 -31.03 4.53 -10.53
C ASP A 24 -31.61 5.95 -10.66
N ALA A 25 -31.02 6.91 -9.94
CA ALA A 25 -31.39 8.31 -10.00
C ALA A 25 -30.15 9.16 -10.35
N THR A 26 -30.28 9.98 -11.38
CA THR A 26 -29.23 10.93 -11.79
C THR A 26 -29.87 12.29 -11.97
N HIS A 27 -29.31 13.30 -11.32
CA HIS A 27 -29.74 14.68 -11.50
C HIS A 27 -28.51 15.60 -11.65
N GLN A 28 -28.44 16.28 -12.81
CA GLN A 28 -27.36 17.26 -13.13
C GLN A 28 -25.92 16.68 -13.08
N VAL A 29 -25.75 15.37 -13.30
CA VAL A 29 -24.44 14.73 -13.38
C VAL A 29 -24.35 13.95 -14.68
N SER A 30 -23.27 14.15 -15.42
CA SER A 30 -22.92 13.29 -16.54
C SER A 30 -22.02 12.14 -16.05
N THR A 31 -22.32 10.95 -16.50
CA THR A 31 -21.49 9.75 -16.20
C THR A 31 -21.12 9.06 -17.50
N ASN A 32 -19.95 8.43 -17.54
CA ASN A 32 -19.63 7.49 -18.60
C ASN A 32 -20.47 6.19 -18.44
N ILE A 33 -20.12 5.16 -19.15
CA ILE A 33 -20.78 3.86 -19.06
C ILE A 33 -20.71 3.34 -17.61
N ILE A 34 -21.87 3.18 -16.98
CA ILE A 34 -21.99 2.58 -15.66
C ILE A 34 -22.04 1.06 -15.85
N PRO A 35 -21.16 0.30 -15.17
CA PRO A 35 -21.17 -1.16 -15.31
C PRO A 35 -22.45 -1.75 -14.69
N HIS A 36 -23.23 -2.46 -15.50
CA HIS A 36 -24.41 -3.17 -14.99
C HIS A 36 -24.04 -4.34 -14.10
N THR A 37 -22.88 -4.95 -14.34
CA THR A 37 -22.38 -6.07 -13.54
C THR A 37 -20.87 -5.93 -13.35
N ILE A 38 -20.39 -6.10 -12.13
CA ILE A 38 -18.99 -6.22 -11.80
C ILE A 38 -18.76 -7.61 -11.22
N ALA A 39 -18.09 -8.48 -12.00
CA ALA A 39 -17.85 -9.86 -11.59
C ALA A 39 -16.85 -9.94 -10.41
N PRO A 40 -16.86 -11.05 -9.64
CA PRO A 40 -15.86 -11.29 -8.60
C PRO A 40 -14.42 -11.15 -9.10
N GLY A 41 -13.60 -10.38 -8.40
CA GLY A 41 -12.22 -10.11 -8.77
C GLY A 41 -12.04 -9.09 -9.89
N GLN A 42 -13.11 -8.43 -10.34
CA GLN A 42 -13.06 -7.39 -11.36
C GLN A 42 -13.17 -6.00 -10.75
N THR A 43 -12.75 -5.03 -11.51
CA THR A 43 -12.79 -3.60 -11.18
C THR A 43 -13.52 -2.83 -12.26
N ALA A 44 -14.00 -1.64 -11.92
CA ALA A 44 -14.61 -0.73 -12.89
C ALA A 44 -14.36 0.72 -12.48
N GLU A 45 -14.20 1.61 -13.45
CA GLU A 45 -14.08 3.05 -13.22
C GLU A 45 -15.32 3.76 -13.74
N ILE A 46 -15.91 4.64 -12.93
CA ILE A 46 -17.02 5.52 -13.30
C ILE A 46 -16.51 6.95 -13.28
N LEU A 47 -16.61 7.64 -14.40
CA LEU A 47 -16.35 9.07 -14.49
C LEU A 47 -17.63 9.83 -14.09
N LEU A 48 -17.48 10.82 -13.25
CA LEU A 48 -18.54 11.70 -12.73
C LEU A 48 -18.18 13.13 -13.12
N ASP A 49 -19.06 13.80 -13.86
CA ASP A 49 -18.89 15.20 -14.26
C ASP A 49 -20.13 16.00 -13.84
N PHE A 50 -19.95 16.88 -12.87
CA PHE A 50 -21.02 17.73 -12.38
C PHE A 50 -21.34 18.83 -13.39
N GLN A 51 -22.58 18.84 -13.88
CA GLN A 51 -23.04 19.84 -14.84
C GLN A 51 -23.08 21.22 -14.19
N GLN A 52 -22.48 22.17 -14.85
CA GLN A 52 -22.50 23.58 -14.43
C GLN A 52 -23.28 24.39 -15.46
N GLY A 53 -24.32 25.12 -15.02
CA GLY A 53 -25.16 25.95 -15.88
C GLY A 53 -25.92 27.02 -15.08
N LEU A 54 -26.46 28.01 -15.77
CA LEU A 54 -27.21 29.09 -15.15
C LEU A 54 -28.47 28.64 -14.38
N PHE A 55 -28.92 27.42 -14.65
CA PHE A 55 -30.13 26.82 -14.03
C PHE A 55 -29.82 25.53 -13.21
N THR A 56 -28.55 25.24 -12.95
CA THR A 56 -28.14 24.09 -12.11
C THR A 56 -28.01 24.54 -10.67
N THR A 57 -28.62 23.77 -9.75
CA THR A 57 -28.50 23.98 -8.31
C THR A 57 -27.59 22.90 -7.74
N ARG A 58 -26.41 23.29 -7.23
CA ARG A 58 -25.40 22.34 -6.74
C ARG A 58 -25.93 21.42 -5.63
N SER A 59 -26.74 21.98 -4.72
CA SER A 59 -27.37 21.23 -3.63
C SER A 59 -28.32 20.10 -4.09
N ASP A 60 -28.85 20.20 -5.30
CA ASP A 60 -29.77 19.21 -5.86
C ASP A 60 -29.05 18.22 -6.76
N THR A 61 -27.76 18.49 -7.07
CA THR A 61 -26.94 17.66 -7.96
C THR A 61 -26.53 16.38 -7.26
N GLN A 62 -27.01 15.23 -7.77
CA GLN A 62 -26.72 13.93 -7.15
C GLN A 62 -26.80 12.77 -8.14
N VAL A 63 -26.06 11.69 -7.80
CA VAL A 63 -26.19 10.37 -8.41
C VAL A 63 -26.39 9.33 -7.31
N ARG A 64 -27.41 8.51 -7.47
CA ARG A 64 -27.65 7.36 -6.58
C ARG A 64 -27.56 6.07 -7.39
N ARG A 65 -26.77 5.11 -6.91
CA ARG A 65 -26.61 3.78 -7.49
C ARG A 65 -26.69 2.72 -6.41
N VAL A 66 -27.41 1.66 -6.67
CA VAL A 66 -27.47 0.51 -5.77
C VAL A 66 -26.98 -0.72 -6.51
N TYR A 67 -26.03 -1.42 -5.91
CA TYR A 67 -25.54 -2.70 -6.38
C TYR A 67 -25.96 -3.82 -5.42
N LYS A 68 -26.60 -4.86 -5.96
CA LYS A 68 -26.96 -6.10 -5.24
C LYS A 68 -25.83 -7.11 -5.39
N LEU A 69 -25.49 -7.80 -4.30
CA LEU A 69 -24.54 -8.90 -4.30
C LEU A 69 -25.29 -10.19 -4.61
N GLU A 70 -25.17 -10.69 -5.85
CA GLU A 70 -25.95 -11.85 -6.32
C GLU A 70 -25.57 -13.13 -5.58
N GLY A 71 -26.57 -13.85 -5.10
CA GLY A 71 -26.40 -15.15 -4.43
C GLY A 71 -26.12 -15.07 -2.93
N THR A 72 -26.18 -13.88 -2.32
CA THR A 72 -26.17 -13.73 -0.86
C THR A 72 -27.49 -14.17 -0.26
N ARG A 73 -27.47 -14.79 0.93
CA ARG A 73 -28.67 -15.28 1.64
C ARG A 73 -29.54 -14.14 2.16
N THR A 74 -28.89 -13.05 2.59
CA THR A 74 -29.55 -11.88 3.20
C THR A 74 -29.84 -10.76 2.20
N ASN A 75 -29.72 -11.03 0.89
CA ASN A 75 -29.91 -10.03 -0.17
C ASN A 75 -29.03 -8.78 0.02
N CYS A 76 -27.75 -8.99 0.35
CA CYS A 76 -26.79 -7.92 0.56
C CYS A 76 -26.77 -6.95 -0.60
N SER A 77 -26.76 -5.66 -0.28
CA SER A 77 -26.57 -4.59 -1.27
C SER A 77 -25.79 -3.41 -0.69
N PHE A 78 -25.26 -2.57 -1.55
CA PHE A 78 -24.70 -1.29 -1.15
C PHE A 78 -25.18 -0.17 -2.07
N GLN A 79 -25.36 1.00 -1.48
CA GLN A 79 -25.72 2.22 -2.18
C GLN A 79 -24.50 3.13 -2.27
N LEU A 80 -24.28 3.69 -3.45
CA LEU A 80 -23.40 4.82 -3.69
C LEU A 80 -24.24 6.08 -3.86
N LEU A 81 -23.98 7.11 -3.08
CA LEU A 81 -24.59 8.43 -3.20
C LEU A 81 -23.48 9.45 -3.45
N VAL A 82 -23.50 10.05 -4.63
CA VAL A 82 -22.58 11.12 -5.04
C VAL A 82 -23.32 12.44 -4.98
N THR A 83 -22.74 13.45 -4.37
CA THR A 83 -23.32 14.80 -4.26
C THR A 83 -22.27 15.85 -4.66
N ASP A 84 -22.73 17.04 -5.14
CA ASP A 84 -21.83 18.15 -5.48
C ASP A 84 -21.64 19.15 -4.33
N ASP A 85 -22.66 19.42 -3.52
CA ASP A 85 -22.58 20.36 -2.40
C ASP A 85 -23.12 19.77 -1.10
N PRO A 86 -22.26 19.33 -0.16
CA PRO A 86 -20.81 19.20 -0.34
C PRO A 86 -20.44 18.09 -1.34
N SER A 87 -19.34 18.28 -2.06
CA SER A 87 -18.81 17.26 -2.97
C SER A 87 -18.34 16.05 -2.17
N SER A 88 -18.99 14.90 -2.38
CA SER A 88 -18.78 13.70 -1.56
C SER A 88 -19.27 12.45 -2.28
N ILE A 89 -18.64 11.31 -2.00
CA ILE A 89 -19.12 9.98 -2.38
C ILE A 89 -19.36 9.21 -1.09
N ARG A 90 -20.62 8.92 -0.81
CA ARG A 90 -21.06 8.20 0.39
C ARG A 90 -21.53 6.81 0.08
N VAL A 91 -21.25 5.89 0.98
CA VAL A 91 -21.64 4.48 0.86
C VAL A 91 -22.51 4.08 2.03
N THR A 92 -23.58 3.31 1.76
CA THR A 92 -24.42 2.70 2.78
C THR A 92 -24.53 1.21 2.48
N PHE A 93 -24.32 0.35 3.47
CA PHE A 93 -24.53 -1.09 3.35
C PHE A 93 -25.96 -1.47 3.78
N ASP A 94 -26.54 -2.42 3.09
CA ASP A 94 -27.83 -3.00 3.44
C ASP A 94 -27.75 -4.53 3.45
N GLY A 95 -28.29 -5.14 4.51
CA GLY A 95 -28.27 -6.59 4.72
C GLY A 95 -26.91 -7.16 5.21
N PHE A 96 -25.89 -6.34 5.39
CA PHE A 96 -24.60 -6.73 5.93
C PHE A 96 -23.84 -5.58 6.61
N SER A 97 -22.77 -5.92 7.34
CA SER A 97 -21.83 -4.98 7.96
C SER A 97 -20.40 -5.37 7.66
N THR A 98 -19.46 -4.41 7.83
CA THR A 98 -18.02 -4.64 7.83
C THR A 98 -17.43 -4.13 9.13
N PRO A 99 -16.20 -4.51 9.51
CA PRO A 99 -15.52 -3.89 10.65
C PRO A 99 -15.46 -2.36 10.47
N GLY A 100 -16.07 -1.64 11.39
CA GLY A 100 -16.18 -0.17 11.37
C GLY A 100 -17.43 0.39 10.69
N HIS A 101 -18.19 -0.39 9.93
CA HIS A 101 -19.41 0.06 9.23
C HIS A 101 -20.59 -0.89 9.46
N PRO A 102 -21.48 -0.59 10.42
CA PRO A 102 -22.70 -1.35 10.62
C PRO A 102 -23.67 -1.19 9.43
N SER A 103 -24.53 -2.18 9.23
CA SER A 103 -25.61 -2.11 8.23
C SER A 103 -26.51 -0.89 8.48
N GLY A 104 -26.85 -0.17 7.41
CA GLY A 104 -27.64 1.06 7.45
C GLY A 104 -26.84 2.33 7.80
N ALA A 105 -25.59 2.22 8.26
CA ALA A 105 -24.77 3.40 8.49
C ALA A 105 -24.13 3.88 7.19
N GLU A 106 -24.07 5.20 7.04
CA GLU A 106 -23.40 5.87 5.93
C GLU A 106 -21.97 6.22 6.29
N PHE A 107 -21.03 6.05 5.36
CA PHE A 107 -19.66 6.55 5.49
C PHE A 107 -19.21 7.24 4.21
N ASP A 108 -18.32 8.21 4.36
CA ASP A 108 -17.86 9.06 3.27
C ASP A 108 -16.49 8.60 2.75
N LEU A 109 -16.40 8.37 1.45
CA LEU A 109 -15.14 8.11 0.75
C LEU A 109 -14.39 9.41 0.40
N GLY A 110 -15.04 10.56 0.54
CA GLY A 110 -14.53 11.86 0.11
C GLY A 110 -14.77 12.14 -1.37
N TRP A 111 -14.11 13.19 -1.84
CA TRP A 111 -14.09 13.62 -3.23
C TRP A 111 -12.72 14.17 -3.58
N VAL A 112 -12.19 13.78 -4.74
CA VAL A 112 -10.93 14.32 -5.26
C VAL A 112 -11.19 14.93 -6.63
N HIS A 113 -11.11 16.27 -6.70
CA HIS A 113 -11.26 17.01 -7.95
C HIS A 113 -10.18 16.60 -8.96
N ASP A 114 -10.59 16.26 -10.19
CA ASP A 114 -9.72 15.71 -11.25
C ASP A 114 -8.97 14.41 -10.86
N GLY A 115 -9.32 13.81 -9.71
CA GLY A 115 -8.70 12.62 -9.17
C GLY A 115 -9.62 11.41 -9.13
N SER A 116 -9.25 10.42 -8.34
CA SER A 116 -9.99 9.17 -8.15
C SER A 116 -10.19 8.88 -6.67
N VAL A 117 -11.38 8.38 -6.35
CA VAL A 117 -11.73 7.77 -5.07
C VAL A 117 -11.95 6.29 -5.30
N HIS A 118 -11.69 5.46 -4.32
CA HIS A 118 -11.78 4.00 -4.46
C HIS A 118 -12.81 3.45 -3.50
N PHE A 119 -13.75 2.65 -4.00
CA PHE A 119 -14.61 1.84 -3.18
C PHE A 119 -14.21 0.38 -3.31
N ILE A 120 -13.82 -0.23 -2.21
CA ILE A 120 -13.36 -1.60 -2.13
C ILE A 120 -14.30 -2.36 -1.19
N LEU A 121 -14.83 -3.48 -1.65
CA LEU A 121 -15.56 -4.42 -0.82
C LEU A 121 -15.05 -5.83 -1.13
N SER A 122 -14.68 -6.57 -0.10
CA SER A 122 -14.08 -7.90 -0.24
C SER A 122 -14.68 -8.91 0.74
N GLY A 123 -14.40 -10.20 0.50
CA GLY A 123 -14.82 -11.29 1.36
C GLY A 123 -16.16 -11.91 1.00
N SER A 124 -16.81 -12.48 2.00
CA SER A 124 -18.07 -13.21 1.87
C SER A 124 -19.06 -12.82 2.96
N GLU A 125 -20.30 -13.26 2.81
CA GLU A 125 -21.36 -13.03 3.78
C GLU A 125 -20.94 -13.44 5.20
N GLY A 126 -21.09 -12.51 6.15
CA GLY A 126 -20.62 -12.64 7.54
C GLY A 126 -19.12 -12.27 7.76
N HIS A 127 -18.35 -12.05 6.69
CA HIS A 127 -16.90 -11.78 6.75
C HIS A 127 -16.45 -10.75 5.71
N PHE A 128 -17.27 -9.74 5.46
CA PHE A 128 -16.91 -8.65 4.55
C PHE A 128 -15.89 -7.70 5.16
N SER A 129 -15.05 -7.11 4.31
CA SER A 129 -14.12 -6.03 4.64
C SER A 129 -14.25 -4.92 3.60
N SER A 130 -14.02 -3.66 4.00
CA SER A 130 -14.15 -2.49 3.10
C SER A 130 -13.16 -1.40 3.48
N ASN A 131 -13.26 -0.24 2.81
CA ASN A 131 -12.53 0.98 3.14
C ASN A 131 -12.68 1.34 4.62
N HIS A 132 -11.77 2.16 5.13
CA HIS A 132 -11.75 2.64 6.52
C HIS A 132 -11.79 1.51 7.58
N GLY A 133 -11.35 0.31 7.20
CA GLY A 133 -11.26 -0.83 8.11
C GLY A 133 -10.40 -0.53 9.36
N PRO A 134 -10.28 -1.46 10.29
CA PRO A 134 -9.51 -1.27 11.52
C PRO A 134 -8.02 -1.05 11.24
N VAL A 135 -7.36 -0.30 12.12
CA VAL A 135 -5.89 -0.12 12.07
C VAL A 135 -5.18 -1.46 12.25
N ALA A 136 -5.65 -2.28 13.20
CA ALA A 136 -5.15 -3.63 13.44
C ALA A 136 -5.83 -4.66 12.49
N TRP A 137 -5.71 -4.42 11.18
CA TRP A 137 -6.45 -5.18 10.18
C TRP A 137 -6.03 -6.65 10.07
N MET A 138 -4.77 -7.00 10.39
CA MET A 138 -4.34 -8.40 10.41
C MET A 138 -4.90 -9.13 11.64
N GLN A 139 -4.85 -8.50 12.81
CA GLN A 139 -5.36 -9.06 14.06
C GLN A 139 -6.87 -9.28 14.00
N GLU A 140 -7.62 -8.30 13.51
CA GLU A 140 -9.07 -8.42 13.32
C GLU A 140 -9.47 -9.52 12.32
N ASN A 141 -8.58 -9.84 11.39
CA ASN A 141 -8.76 -10.92 10.42
C ASN A 141 -7.95 -12.18 10.73
N LEU A 142 -7.38 -12.32 11.94
CA LEU A 142 -6.50 -13.44 12.29
C LEU A 142 -7.20 -14.81 12.19
N ARG A 143 -8.51 -14.86 12.45
CA ARG A 143 -9.31 -16.07 12.24
C ARG A 143 -9.26 -16.56 10.79
N LYS A 144 -9.21 -15.63 9.83
CA LYS A 144 -9.22 -15.88 8.39
C LYS A 144 -7.80 -16.02 7.83
N LEU A 145 -6.88 -15.17 8.27
CA LEU A 145 -5.52 -15.10 7.74
C LEU A 145 -4.49 -15.88 8.55
N GLY A 146 -4.75 -16.16 9.81
CA GLY A 146 -3.77 -16.65 10.77
C GLY A 146 -3.13 -17.99 10.45
N HIS A 147 -3.77 -18.85 9.64
CA HIS A 147 -3.20 -20.12 9.21
C HIS A 147 -2.37 -20.02 7.93
N ARG A 148 -2.38 -18.86 7.26
CA ARG A 148 -1.64 -18.65 6.01
C ARG A 148 -0.19 -18.33 6.29
N PRO A 149 0.75 -18.95 5.59
CA PRO A 149 2.15 -18.54 5.62
C PRO A 149 2.33 -17.17 4.97
N LEU A 150 3.43 -16.47 5.31
CA LEU A 150 3.67 -15.12 4.82
C LEU A 150 3.67 -15.04 3.29
N TYR A 151 4.22 -16.06 2.60
CA TYR A 151 4.23 -16.10 1.13
C TYR A 151 2.84 -16.24 0.49
N GLN A 152 1.78 -16.41 1.28
CA GLN A 152 0.37 -16.44 0.85
C GLN A 152 -0.40 -15.19 1.30
N LEU A 153 0.29 -14.19 1.83
CA LEU A 153 -0.33 -12.96 2.30
C LEU A 153 0.08 -11.79 1.42
N CYS A 154 -0.84 -10.88 1.22
CA CYS A 154 -0.62 -9.58 0.62
C CYS A 154 -0.59 -8.50 1.70
N LEU A 155 0.45 -7.67 1.70
CA LEU A 155 0.70 -6.61 2.66
C LEU A 155 0.95 -5.29 1.94
N PRO A 156 0.40 -4.15 2.39
CA PRO A 156 0.84 -2.85 1.91
C PRO A 156 2.27 -2.54 2.36
N GLY A 157 3.08 -2.00 1.46
CA GLY A 157 4.46 -1.63 1.72
C GLY A 157 4.80 -0.24 1.22
N THR A 158 5.69 0.46 1.90
CA THR A 158 6.10 1.83 1.58
C THR A 158 7.54 1.93 1.15
N ARG A 159 7.79 2.54 -0.02
CA ARG A 159 9.14 2.85 -0.50
C ARG A 159 9.71 4.05 0.25
N ASN A 160 11.00 4.00 0.59
CA ASN A 160 11.66 5.08 1.31
C ASN A 160 10.81 5.58 2.50
N SER A 161 10.40 4.68 3.37
CA SER A 161 9.40 4.96 4.42
C SER A 161 9.78 6.12 5.33
N GLY A 162 11.07 6.37 5.53
CA GLY A 162 11.57 7.51 6.32
C GLY A 162 11.55 8.86 5.59
N MET A 163 11.17 8.90 4.31
CA MET A 163 11.21 10.11 3.49
C MET A 163 9.86 10.80 3.42
N SER A 164 9.29 11.13 4.57
CA SER A 164 8.09 11.99 4.71
C SER A 164 8.44 13.45 5.02
N MET A 165 9.70 13.72 5.30
CA MET A 165 10.26 15.05 5.57
C MET A 165 11.71 15.11 5.11
N LEU A 166 12.26 16.30 4.94
CA LEU A 166 13.68 16.54 4.73
C LEU A 166 14.30 17.12 6.00
N ALA A 167 15.46 16.58 6.43
CA ALA A 167 16.13 17.03 7.65
C ALA A 167 16.76 18.41 7.51
N GLN A 168 17.16 18.79 6.29
CA GLN A 168 17.69 20.11 6.00
C GLN A 168 16.61 20.93 5.29
N HIS A 169 15.98 21.87 6.00
CA HIS A 169 14.93 22.76 5.47
C HIS A 169 15.39 23.64 4.29
N ALA A 170 16.70 23.64 3.97
CA ALA A 170 17.25 24.45 2.88
C ALA A 170 16.92 23.93 1.47
N ASN A 171 16.26 22.79 1.34
CA ASN A 171 16.05 22.12 0.05
C ASN A 171 14.57 21.94 -0.34
N ASP A 172 13.72 22.94 -0.08
CA ASP A 172 12.33 22.93 -0.55
C ASP A 172 12.22 22.71 -2.08
N VAL A 173 13.24 23.08 -2.81
CA VAL A 173 13.35 22.86 -4.26
C VAL A 173 13.48 21.37 -4.60
N LEU A 174 14.15 20.58 -3.75
CA LEU A 174 14.37 19.13 -3.97
C LEU A 174 13.23 18.28 -3.37
N ALA A 175 12.44 18.83 -2.45
CA ALA A 175 11.38 18.09 -1.77
C ALA A 175 10.44 17.33 -2.72
N PRO A 176 9.96 17.91 -3.85
CA PRO A 176 9.09 17.20 -4.79
C PRO A 176 9.71 15.93 -5.41
N TRP A 177 11.05 15.81 -5.37
CA TRP A 177 11.82 14.72 -5.97
C TRP A 177 12.32 13.70 -4.96
N LEU A 178 12.35 14.05 -3.68
CA LEU A 178 12.94 13.24 -2.61
C LEU A 178 11.90 12.72 -1.63
N LEU A 179 10.77 13.42 -1.45
CA LEU A 179 9.70 12.94 -0.59
C LEU A 179 8.97 11.79 -1.28
N CYS A 180 8.90 10.66 -0.59
CA CYS A 180 8.23 9.44 -1.05
C CYS A 180 6.97 9.13 -0.26
N GLN A 181 6.80 9.72 0.93
CA GLN A 181 5.66 9.51 1.80
C GLN A 181 5.14 10.84 2.34
N SER A 182 3.84 10.92 2.67
CA SER A 182 3.22 12.12 3.25
C SER A 182 3.23 12.11 4.78
N ARG A 183 3.39 10.94 5.40
CA ARG A 183 3.34 10.74 6.84
C ARG A 183 4.59 10.05 7.34
N ASP A 184 4.94 10.30 8.61
CA ASP A 184 5.99 9.57 9.29
C ASP A 184 5.70 8.05 9.36
N VAL A 185 6.68 7.26 9.75
CA VAL A 185 6.53 5.80 9.83
C VAL A 185 5.36 5.38 10.71
N TYR A 186 5.13 6.07 11.84
CA TYR A 186 3.98 5.78 12.68
C TYR A 186 2.65 6.02 11.94
N GLY A 187 2.54 7.13 11.22
CA GLY A 187 1.37 7.46 10.41
C GLY A 187 1.12 6.46 9.29
N GLN A 188 2.18 6.00 8.59
CA GLN A 188 2.08 4.97 7.55
C GLN A 188 1.57 3.63 8.11
N LEU A 189 2.02 3.24 9.31
CA LEU A 189 1.51 2.05 10.01
C LEU A 189 0.02 2.17 10.37
N LEU A 190 -0.42 3.38 10.80
CA LEU A 190 -1.85 3.66 11.04
C LEU A 190 -2.67 3.61 9.75
N ASP A 191 -2.09 3.97 8.61
CA ASP A 191 -2.70 3.90 7.29
C ASP A 191 -2.65 2.48 6.69
N GLY A 192 -2.06 1.52 7.40
CA GLY A 192 -2.15 0.09 7.06
C GLY A 192 -0.88 -0.53 6.48
N ALA A 193 0.21 0.22 6.34
CA ALA A 193 1.50 -0.34 5.92
C ALA A 193 2.00 -1.41 6.91
N ARG A 194 2.60 -2.49 6.37
CA ARG A 194 3.19 -3.57 7.16
C ARG A 194 4.57 -3.98 6.66
N TYR A 195 5.00 -3.44 5.54
CA TYR A 195 6.37 -3.54 5.04
C TYR A 195 6.95 -2.13 4.86
N LEU A 196 8.09 -1.87 5.49
CA LEU A 196 8.75 -0.57 5.51
C LEU A 196 10.14 -0.68 4.88
N ASP A 197 10.40 0.05 3.79
CA ASP A 197 11.74 0.21 3.22
C ASP A 197 12.45 1.37 3.92
N ILE A 198 13.32 1.03 4.85
CA ILE A 198 14.13 1.99 5.61
C ILE A 198 15.54 1.98 5.04
N ARG A 199 16.04 3.16 4.70
CA ARG A 199 17.37 3.35 4.14
C ARG A 199 18.25 4.11 5.12
N PRO A 200 19.09 3.42 5.89
CA PRO A 200 19.94 4.06 6.90
C PRO A 200 20.98 4.99 6.27
N VAL A 201 21.12 6.16 6.86
CA VAL A 201 22.12 7.15 6.47
C VAL A 201 22.90 7.63 7.69
N ILE A 202 24.21 7.63 7.60
CA ILE A 202 25.06 8.36 8.54
C ILE A 202 25.30 9.74 7.97
N GLY A 203 24.92 10.77 8.72
CA GLY A 203 25.09 12.15 8.33
C GLY A 203 25.14 13.08 9.53
N ALA A 204 26.10 13.99 9.56
CA ALA A 204 26.41 14.85 10.70
C ALA A 204 26.64 14.05 12.02
N GLY A 205 27.29 12.90 11.92
CA GLY A 205 27.59 12.01 13.05
C GLY A 205 26.43 11.19 13.58
N GLU A 206 25.19 11.41 13.08
CA GLU A 206 23.95 10.80 13.56
C GLU A 206 23.35 9.80 12.56
N LEU A 207 22.40 9.01 13.02
CA LEU A 207 21.66 8.02 12.25
C LEU A 207 20.33 8.59 11.75
N TRP A 208 20.17 8.59 10.43
CA TRP A 208 18.98 9.09 9.73
C TRP A 208 18.44 8.02 8.77
N THR A 209 17.28 8.24 8.24
CA THR A 209 16.86 7.70 6.96
C THR A 209 17.30 8.65 5.85
N GLY A 210 17.31 8.18 4.59
CA GLY A 210 17.59 9.11 3.49
C GLY A 210 17.28 8.52 2.12
N TYR A 211 17.25 9.42 1.14
CA TYR A 211 17.14 9.05 -0.26
C TYR A 211 18.26 9.72 -1.03
N TYR A 212 19.22 8.91 -1.47
CA TYR A 212 20.39 9.33 -2.21
C TYR A 212 20.54 8.54 -3.51
N GLY A 213 20.92 9.21 -4.59
CA GLY A 213 21.19 8.61 -5.87
C GLY A 213 22.30 9.36 -6.60
N ARG A 214 22.98 8.69 -7.53
CA ARG A 214 23.98 9.33 -8.40
C ARG A 214 23.30 9.88 -9.64
N THR A 215 23.51 11.16 -9.90
CA THR A 215 23.10 11.80 -11.17
C THR A 215 24.23 11.69 -12.17
N LEU A 216 23.93 11.24 -13.39
CA LEU A 216 24.91 11.09 -14.49
C LEU A 216 26.21 10.37 -14.06
N ASN A 217 26.10 9.48 -13.06
CA ASN A 217 27.22 8.75 -12.42
C ASN A 217 28.32 9.61 -11.77
N TYR A 218 28.14 10.92 -11.63
CA TYR A 218 29.19 11.81 -11.11
C TYR A 218 28.85 12.50 -9.79
N PHE A 219 27.60 12.94 -9.63
CA PHE A 219 27.21 13.72 -8.44
C PHE A 219 26.15 12.98 -7.64
N TRP A 220 26.31 12.96 -6.33
CA TRP A 220 25.30 12.51 -5.42
C TRP A 220 24.22 13.58 -5.26
N MET A 221 22.96 13.18 -5.42
CA MET A 221 21.77 13.96 -5.06
C MET A 221 21.00 13.21 -4.00
N GLY A 222 20.47 13.93 -3.04
CA GLY A 222 19.65 13.35 -1.99
C GLY A 222 19.59 14.21 -0.74
N ASP A 223 18.81 13.77 0.20
CA ASP A 223 18.73 14.36 1.54
C ASP A 223 18.38 13.29 2.58
N ARG A 224 18.56 13.66 3.85
CA ARG A 224 18.17 12.89 5.02
C ARG A 224 16.69 13.12 5.30
N GLY A 225 16.02 12.07 5.79
CA GLY A 225 14.63 12.10 6.21
C GLY A 225 14.50 12.09 7.74
N GLN A 226 13.69 11.16 8.26
CA GLN A 226 13.50 10.96 9.70
C GLN A 226 14.77 10.44 10.37
N ARG A 227 14.98 10.75 11.65
CA ARG A 227 16.00 10.08 12.45
C ARG A 227 15.63 8.62 12.67
N LEU A 228 16.60 7.71 12.65
CA LEU A 228 16.31 6.28 12.89
C LEU A 228 15.66 6.05 14.24
N ARG A 229 16.05 6.83 15.26
CA ARG A 229 15.43 6.80 16.58
C ARG A 229 13.92 7.06 16.54
N ASP A 230 13.50 8.06 15.77
CA ASP A 230 12.09 8.42 15.65
C ASP A 230 11.29 7.34 14.90
N VAL A 231 11.93 6.66 13.94
CA VAL A 231 11.38 5.48 13.26
C VAL A 231 11.15 4.34 14.26
N VAL A 232 12.16 4.00 15.05
CA VAL A 232 12.09 2.95 16.08
C VAL A 232 11.01 3.27 17.13
N ASP A 233 10.98 4.50 17.62
CA ASP A 233 9.98 4.96 18.61
C ASP A 233 8.56 4.93 18.00
N GLY A 234 8.42 5.26 16.70
CA GLY A 234 7.16 5.17 15.97
C GLY A 234 6.65 3.74 15.84
N ILE A 235 7.52 2.78 15.50
CA ILE A 235 7.18 1.35 15.43
C ILE A 235 6.79 0.83 16.83
N ASN A 236 7.56 1.12 17.86
CA ASN A 236 7.26 0.72 19.25
C ASN A 236 5.90 1.27 19.72
N ARG A 237 5.63 2.53 19.41
CA ARG A 237 4.33 3.15 19.72
C ARG A 237 3.18 2.45 19.02
N PHE A 238 3.39 1.99 17.78
CA PHE A 238 2.39 1.27 17.01
C PHE A 238 2.15 -0.13 17.57
N THR A 239 3.20 -0.93 17.76
CA THR A 239 3.08 -2.34 18.21
C THR A 239 2.56 -2.44 19.65
N ALA A 240 2.83 -1.44 20.50
CA ALA A 240 2.25 -1.38 21.83
C ALA A 240 0.72 -1.30 21.83
N ARG A 241 0.12 -0.67 20.80
CA ARG A 241 -1.32 -0.42 20.69
C ARG A 241 -2.02 -1.40 19.76
N HIS A 242 -1.31 -1.86 18.74
CA HIS A 242 -1.83 -2.70 17.67
C HIS A 242 -0.94 -3.93 17.53
N LYS A 243 -1.54 -5.11 17.80
CA LYS A 243 -0.82 -6.38 17.84
C LYS A 243 -0.65 -6.94 16.43
N GLU A 244 0.22 -6.31 15.66
CA GLU A 244 0.39 -6.54 14.23
C GLU A 244 1.80 -7.01 13.89
N LEU A 245 1.96 -7.64 12.72
CA LEU A 245 3.26 -7.91 12.12
C LEU A 245 3.75 -6.67 11.38
N VAL A 246 5.01 -6.29 11.62
CA VAL A 246 5.72 -5.25 10.86
C VAL A 246 7.02 -5.84 10.33
N ILE A 247 7.25 -5.71 9.03
CA ILE A 247 8.52 -6.08 8.37
C ILE A 247 9.27 -4.78 8.06
N VAL A 248 10.47 -4.64 8.59
CA VAL A 248 11.38 -3.52 8.37
C VAL A 248 12.52 -4.01 7.49
N ASN A 249 12.61 -3.55 6.26
CA ASN A 249 13.71 -3.85 5.36
C ASN A 249 14.75 -2.73 5.41
N LEU A 250 15.96 -3.04 5.85
CA LEU A 250 17.10 -2.13 5.87
C LEU A 250 17.87 -2.29 4.57
N SER A 251 17.75 -1.32 3.68
CA SER A 251 18.34 -1.34 2.34
C SER A 251 19.11 -0.07 2.02
N HIS A 252 19.95 -0.07 0.97
CA HIS A 252 20.57 1.13 0.40
C HIS A 252 21.25 2.05 1.44
N ALA A 253 21.86 1.48 2.47
CA ALA A 253 22.52 2.24 3.52
C ALA A 253 23.75 2.99 3.01
N ILE A 254 23.96 4.23 3.48
CA ILE A 254 25.04 5.09 2.97
C ILE A 254 25.63 5.99 4.06
N ASN A 255 26.95 6.19 4.01
CA ASN A 255 27.62 7.20 4.82
C ASN A 255 27.84 8.47 4.00
N THR A 256 27.33 9.61 4.48
CA THR A 256 27.46 10.92 3.85
C THR A 256 28.46 11.84 4.55
N ASP A 257 29.10 11.40 5.63
CA ASP A 257 30.11 12.19 6.38
C ASP A 257 31.53 12.10 5.81
N VAL A 258 31.70 11.32 4.74
CA VAL A 258 33.02 11.10 4.05
C VAL A 258 33.29 12.11 2.93
N GLY A 259 32.47 13.16 2.84
CA GLY A 259 32.55 14.20 1.79
C GLY A 259 31.65 13.92 0.59
N ALA A 260 31.06 14.98 0.02
CA ALA A 260 29.98 14.91 -0.95
C ALA A 260 30.27 14.14 -2.24
N THR A 261 31.55 13.94 -2.60
CA THR A 261 31.95 13.14 -3.76
C THR A 261 32.23 11.68 -3.43
N ASN A 262 32.35 11.33 -2.15
CA ASN A 262 32.87 10.06 -1.66
C ASN A 262 31.87 9.23 -0.87
N TYR A 263 30.56 9.55 -0.95
CA TYR A 263 29.55 8.76 -0.26
C TYR A 263 29.72 7.27 -0.56
N CYS A 264 29.69 6.45 0.48
CA CYS A 264 30.00 5.02 0.40
C CYS A 264 29.05 4.20 1.26
N ASP A 265 29.05 2.90 1.03
CA ASP A 265 28.32 1.94 1.86
C ASP A 265 28.82 2.00 3.30
N LEU A 266 27.97 1.63 4.25
CA LEU A 266 28.32 1.56 5.65
C LEU A 266 29.36 0.45 5.91
N SER A 267 30.37 0.75 6.71
CA SER A 267 31.26 -0.24 7.31
C SER A 267 30.52 -1.11 8.34
N GLN A 268 31.11 -2.24 8.75
CA GLN A 268 30.51 -3.10 9.79
C GLN A 268 30.26 -2.33 11.10
N ASN A 269 31.21 -1.51 11.56
CA ASN A 269 31.02 -0.71 12.77
C ASN A 269 29.87 0.28 12.67
N GLU A 270 29.60 0.79 11.48
CA GLU A 270 28.47 1.70 11.24
C GLU A 270 27.15 0.93 11.17
N TRP A 271 27.16 -0.26 10.59
CA TRP A 271 26.02 -1.17 10.65
C TRP A 271 25.71 -1.60 12.10
N ASP A 272 26.73 -1.87 12.92
CA ASP A 272 26.53 -2.20 14.33
C ASP A 272 25.80 -1.06 15.07
N ARG A 273 26.09 0.21 14.75
CA ARG A 273 25.34 1.36 15.29
C ARG A 273 23.87 1.36 14.83
N VAL A 274 23.61 1.00 13.57
CA VAL A 274 22.23 0.85 13.04
C VAL A 274 21.53 -0.29 13.77
N PHE A 275 22.19 -1.42 13.97
CA PHE A 275 21.64 -2.57 14.70
C PHE A 275 21.36 -2.23 16.15
N ASP A 276 22.25 -1.52 16.86
CA ASP A 276 22.01 -1.05 18.22
C ASP A 276 20.76 -0.18 18.31
N GLU A 277 20.49 0.68 17.32
CA GLU A 277 19.30 1.50 17.29
C GLU A 277 18.03 0.65 17.09
N PHE A 278 18.02 -0.28 16.13
CA PHE A 278 16.87 -1.16 15.90
C PHE A 278 16.71 -2.25 16.97
N ALA A 279 17.76 -2.58 17.73
CA ALA A 279 17.66 -3.46 18.89
C ALA A 279 16.79 -2.89 20.01
N ARG A 280 16.44 -1.60 19.99
CA ARG A 280 15.48 -0.95 20.89
C ARG A 280 14.01 -1.27 20.57
N LEU A 281 13.73 -1.94 19.46
CA LEU A 281 12.38 -2.43 19.17
C LEU A 281 11.95 -3.48 20.20
N ASN A 282 10.75 -3.29 20.78
CA ASN A 282 10.27 -4.13 21.88
C ASN A 282 9.78 -5.52 21.43
N ASP A 283 9.10 -5.58 20.29
CA ASP A 283 8.37 -6.76 19.82
C ASP A 283 9.13 -7.49 18.70
N ARG A 284 10.48 -7.54 18.76
CA ARG A 284 11.29 -8.26 17.79
C ARG A 284 10.95 -9.76 17.79
N PHE A 285 10.75 -10.32 16.61
CA PHE A 285 10.47 -11.74 16.47
C PHE A 285 11.77 -12.55 16.57
N ILE A 286 11.95 -13.24 17.69
CA ILE A 286 13.16 -14.01 18.00
C ILE A 286 12.98 -15.46 17.53
N VAL A 287 14.00 -15.98 16.86
CA VAL A 287 14.06 -17.37 16.40
C VAL A 287 15.27 -18.07 17.06
N PHE A 288 15.14 -19.35 17.37
CA PHE A 288 16.16 -20.08 18.13
C PHE A 288 16.94 -21.07 17.27
N SER A 289 16.62 -21.22 16.00
CA SER A 289 17.33 -22.11 15.08
C SER A 289 17.43 -21.53 13.67
N ASP A 290 18.53 -21.84 12.98
CA ASP A 290 18.75 -21.45 11.58
C ASP A 290 17.67 -22.03 10.67
N GLN A 291 17.21 -23.25 10.96
CA GLN A 291 16.14 -23.88 10.19
C GLN A 291 14.83 -23.09 10.26
N ASP A 292 14.48 -22.55 11.43
CA ASP A 292 13.27 -21.73 11.60
C ASP A 292 13.45 -20.38 10.91
N ALA A 293 14.65 -19.78 10.97
CA ALA A 293 14.97 -18.55 10.27
C ALA A 293 14.84 -18.71 8.74
N MET A 294 15.40 -19.75 8.16
CA MET A 294 15.29 -20.06 6.72
C MET A 294 13.86 -20.38 6.27
N ASN A 295 12.95 -20.64 7.18
CA ASN A 295 11.55 -20.93 6.91
C ASN A 295 10.59 -19.82 7.32
N LEU A 296 11.06 -18.60 7.60
CA LEU A 296 10.20 -17.50 8.07
C LEU A 296 9.03 -17.21 7.13
N THR A 297 9.26 -17.16 5.82
CA THR A 297 8.19 -16.93 4.85
C THR A 297 7.14 -18.04 4.81
N ARG A 298 7.49 -19.24 5.29
CA ARG A 298 6.60 -20.41 5.39
C ARG A 298 5.83 -20.47 6.71
N GLN A 299 6.21 -19.64 7.69
CA GLN A 299 5.52 -19.58 8.98
C GLN A 299 4.13 -18.96 8.82
N PRO A 300 3.08 -19.54 9.43
CA PRO A 300 1.75 -18.96 9.40
C PRO A 300 1.69 -17.68 10.23
N LEU A 301 0.85 -16.73 9.79
CA LEU A 301 0.72 -15.42 10.44
C LEU A 301 0.46 -15.51 11.95
N ARG A 302 -0.30 -16.52 12.40
CA ARG A 302 -0.57 -16.74 13.84
C ARG A 302 0.68 -16.98 14.68
N ASN A 303 1.77 -17.49 14.07
CA ASN A 303 3.02 -17.69 14.79
C ASN A 303 3.69 -16.36 15.15
N PHE A 304 3.41 -15.30 14.38
CA PHE A 304 3.94 -13.95 14.61
C PHE A 304 3.04 -13.16 15.57
N ILE A 305 1.73 -13.10 15.29
CA ILE A 305 0.80 -12.21 15.99
C ILE A 305 -0.34 -12.93 16.72
N GLY A 306 -0.29 -14.27 16.81
CA GLY A 306 -1.25 -15.01 17.64
C GLY A 306 -1.12 -14.65 19.12
N ASP A 307 -2.14 -14.99 19.92
CA ASP A 307 -2.17 -14.75 21.38
C ASP A 307 -1.98 -13.28 21.76
N ASP A 308 -2.54 -12.38 20.97
CA ASP A 308 -2.49 -10.91 21.18
C ASP A 308 -1.06 -10.38 21.28
N ARG A 309 -0.16 -10.89 20.46
CA ARG A 309 1.24 -10.43 20.36
C ARG A 309 1.44 -9.56 19.11
N ALA A 310 2.41 -8.65 19.18
CA ALA A 310 2.97 -8.01 18.00
C ALA A 310 4.26 -8.73 17.59
N ALA A 311 4.68 -8.54 16.34
CA ALA A 311 5.97 -9.03 15.86
C ALA A 311 6.63 -8.02 14.92
N VAL A 312 7.93 -7.80 15.09
CA VAL A 312 8.74 -7.01 14.18
C VAL A 312 9.87 -7.88 13.63
N ILE A 313 9.94 -7.98 12.31
CA ILE A 313 11.01 -8.67 11.57
C ILE A 313 11.88 -7.58 10.92
N ILE A 314 13.18 -7.60 11.19
CA ILE A 314 14.15 -6.69 10.60
C ILE A 314 14.96 -7.48 9.58
N VAL A 315 14.83 -7.12 8.31
CA VAL A 315 15.57 -7.74 7.19
C VAL A 315 16.72 -6.83 6.81
N VAL A 316 17.92 -7.37 6.71
CA VAL A 316 19.13 -6.62 6.33
C VAL A 316 19.50 -6.97 4.89
N GLU A 317 19.28 -6.04 3.98
CA GLU A 317 19.61 -6.17 2.56
C GLU A 317 21.00 -5.59 2.30
N ALA A 318 22.02 -6.27 2.86
CA ALA A 318 23.42 -5.91 2.72
C ALA A 318 24.28 -7.18 2.73
N PRO A 319 24.72 -7.69 1.57
CA PRO A 319 25.25 -9.06 1.42
C PRO A 319 26.55 -9.33 2.18
N ASN A 320 27.32 -8.31 2.55
CA ASN A 320 28.60 -8.47 3.22
C ASN A 320 28.60 -8.06 4.70
N VAL A 321 27.40 -7.91 5.26
CA VAL A 321 27.21 -7.46 6.65
C VAL A 321 27.00 -8.65 7.56
N ASN A 322 27.77 -8.71 8.65
CA ASN A 322 27.62 -9.73 9.67
C ASN A 322 26.63 -9.25 10.74
N LEU A 323 25.58 -10.00 10.98
CA LEU A 323 24.57 -9.70 12.03
C LEU A 323 25.12 -9.94 13.45
N GLY A 324 26.13 -10.83 13.61
CA GLY A 324 26.79 -11.11 14.89
C GLY A 324 25.80 -11.45 16.01
N LYS A 325 25.87 -10.73 17.13
CA LYS A 325 24.98 -10.94 18.30
C LYS A 325 23.49 -10.67 18.03
N TYR A 326 23.15 -10.04 16.90
CA TYR A 326 21.77 -9.68 16.55
C TYR A 326 21.10 -10.76 15.70
N GLU A 327 21.90 -11.69 15.14
CA GLU A 327 21.41 -12.76 14.28
C GLU A 327 20.29 -13.53 14.99
N HIS A 328 19.15 -13.65 14.31
CA HIS A 328 17.92 -14.27 14.82
C HIS A 328 17.29 -13.63 16.07
N GLN A 329 17.86 -12.53 16.57
CA GLN A 329 17.28 -11.71 17.64
C GLN A 329 16.29 -10.66 17.10
N GLY A 330 15.55 -11.04 16.06
CA GLY A 330 14.67 -10.17 15.28
C GLY A 330 15.32 -9.63 14.01
N PHE A 331 16.60 -9.89 13.80
CA PHE A 331 17.35 -9.52 12.61
C PHE A 331 17.62 -10.77 11.76
N PHE A 332 17.39 -10.62 10.47
CA PHE A 332 17.47 -11.67 9.47
C PHE A 332 18.17 -11.18 8.23
N THR A 333 18.84 -12.05 7.54
CA THR A 333 19.46 -11.76 6.25
C THR A 333 18.40 -11.73 5.14
N HIS A 334 18.76 -11.16 4.00
CA HIS A 334 17.91 -11.16 2.81
C HIS A 334 17.63 -12.59 2.27
N GLU A 335 18.53 -13.53 2.50
CA GLU A 335 18.34 -14.93 2.11
C GLU A 335 17.28 -15.64 2.96
N GLU A 336 17.15 -15.28 4.23
CA GLU A 336 16.18 -15.86 5.17
C GLU A 336 14.77 -15.30 4.95
N VAL A 337 14.65 -14.02 4.60
CA VAL A 337 13.39 -13.37 4.19
C VAL A 337 13.54 -12.87 2.76
N ASN A 338 13.56 -13.82 1.84
CA ASN A 338 13.84 -13.52 0.45
C ASN A 338 12.67 -12.78 -0.19
N VAL A 339 12.90 -11.52 -0.58
CA VAL A 339 11.96 -10.68 -1.31
C VAL A 339 12.41 -10.60 -2.76
N HIS A 340 11.57 -11.10 -3.67
CA HIS A 340 11.79 -10.94 -5.10
C HIS A 340 11.28 -9.55 -5.54
N ASN A 341 12.23 -8.63 -5.70
CA ASN A 341 11.98 -7.26 -6.18
C ASN A 341 12.66 -7.07 -7.54
N ASP A 342 11.86 -6.83 -8.57
CA ASP A 342 12.35 -6.51 -9.90
C ASP A 342 11.69 -5.19 -10.37
N ASN A 343 12.25 -4.07 -9.89
CA ASN A 343 11.79 -2.72 -10.21
C ASN A 343 12.44 -2.24 -11.51
N PRO A 344 11.65 -1.87 -12.53
CA PRO A 344 12.17 -1.37 -13.80
C PRO A 344 12.76 0.05 -13.73
N SER A 345 12.66 0.75 -12.57
CA SER A 345 13.14 2.13 -12.36
C SER A 345 12.74 3.08 -13.49
N ARG A 346 11.46 3.10 -13.88
CA ARG A 346 10.91 3.90 -14.98
C ARG A 346 10.10 5.08 -14.47
N ASP A 347 9.92 6.10 -15.31
CA ASP A 347 9.03 7.25 -15.07
C ASP A 347 7.71 7.17 -15.85
N ASP A 348 7.54 6.19 -16.73
CA ASP A 348 6.31 5.93 -17.48
C ASP A 348 5.38 4.96 -16.70
N CYS A 349 4.22 5.47 -16.31
CA CYS A 349 3.23 4.71 -15.54
C CYS A 349 2.66 3.51 -16.32
N HIS A 350 2.45 3.67 -17.63
CA HIS A 350 1.88 2.60 -18.46
C HIS A 350 2.87 1.45 -18.66
N GLU A 351 4.15 1.78 -18.89
CA GLU A 351 5.21 0.78 -19.01
C GLU A 351 5.45 0.05 -17.69
N MET A 352 5.49 0.77 -16.57
CA MET A 352 5.62 0.18 -15.23
C MET A 352 4.45 -0.77 -14.95
N THR A 353 3.22 -0.32 -15.14
CA THR A 353 2.01 -1.13 -14.95
C THR A 353 2.07 -2.42 -15.76
N ARG A 354 2.35 -2.34 -17.04
CA ARG A 354 2.43 -3.51 -17.93
C ARG A 354 3.53 -4.49 -17.50
N ASP A 355 4.69 -3.97 -17.11
CA ASP A 355 5.82 -4.79 -16.65
C ASP A 355 5.49 -5.53 -15.37
N GLN A 356 4.99 -4.82 -14.36
CA GLN A 356 4.71 -5.40 -13.05
C GLN A 356 3.53 -6.40 -13.09
N LEU A 357 2.48 -6.12 -13.86
CA LEU A 357 1.37 -7.07 -14.01
C LEU A 357 1.81 -8.33 -14.77
N ARG A 358 2.66 -8.20 -15.81
CA ARG A 358 3.23 -9.35 -16.49
C ARG A 358 4.07 -10.22 -15.55
N LYS A 359 4.85 -9.61 -14.66
CA LYS A 359 5.63 -10.34 -13.65
C LYS A 359 4.71 -11.03 -12.65
N LEU A 360 3.65 -10.36 -12.20
CA LEU A 360 2.65 -10.95 -11.32
C LEU A 360 1.96 -12.18 -11.96
N ASP A 361 1.58 -12.08 -13.24
CA ASP A 361 0.96 -13.21 -13.97
C ASP A 361 1.87 -14.43 -14.11
N MET A 362 3.19 -14.23 -14.04
CA MET A 362 4.19 -15.30 -14.12
C MET A 362 4.52 -15.92 -12.76
N MET A 363 4.06 -15.33 -11.64
CA MET A 363 4.34 -15.83 -10.30
C MET A 363 3.49 -17.06 -9.97
N ASP A 364 4.11 -18.03 -9.31
CA ASP A 364 3.42 -19.13 -8.64
C ASP A 364 3.98 -19.25 -7.21
N SER A 365 3.29 -18.68 -6.25
CA SER A 365 3.69 -18.66 -4.85
C SER A 365 3.83 -20.05 -4.21
N ALA A 366 3.29 -21.12 -4.82
CA ALA A 366 3.50 -22.49 -4.32
C ALA A 366 4.81 -23.10 -4.84
N ALA A 367 5.26 -22.70 -6.02
CA ALA A 367 6.53 -23.12 -6.59
C ALA A 367 7.70 -22.29 -6.04
N ASP A 368 7.44 -21.00 -5.76
CA ASP A 368 8.42 -20.05 -5.25
C ASP A 368 7.92 -19.38 -3.96
N PRO A 369 8.41 -19.78 -2.77
CA PRO A 369 7.98 -19.22 -1.49
C PRO A 369 8.61 -17.87 -1.14
N ARG A 370 9.37 -17.25 -2.06
CA ARG A 370 9.85 -15.88 -1.89
C ARG A 370 8.66 -14.92 -1.84
N LEU A 371 8.84 -13.81 -1.14
CA LEU A 371 7.83 -12.75 -1.13
C LEU A 371 7.95 -11.95 -2.42
N PHE A 372 6.95 -11.99 -3.27
CA PHE A 372 6.90 -11.18 -4.49
C PHE A 372 6.50 -9.75 -4.17
N MET A 373 7.40 -8.81 -4.45
CA MET A 373 7.14 -7.38 -4.35
C MET A 373 6.59 -6.86 -5.67
N LEU A 374 5.32 -6.47 -5.68
CA LEU A 374 4.75 -5.69 -6.77
C LEU A 374 5.25 -4.25 -6.62
N SER A 375 6.34 -3.93 -7.30
CA SER A 375 7.05 -2.65 -7.18
C SER A 375 6.34 -1.56 -7.98
N TRP A 376 5.28 -1.00 -7.38
CA TRP A 376 4.37 -0.07 -8.04
C TRP A 376 4.80 1.38 -7.84
N THR A 377 6.06 1.66 -8.20
CA THR A 377 6.70 2.95 -7.98
C THR A 377 7.32 3.48 -9.27
N LEU A 378 7.29 4.80 -9.43
CA LEU A 378 7.92 5.49 -10.54
C LEU A 378 9.16 6.23 -10.05
N THR A 379 10.22 6.19 -10.85
CA THR A 379 11.48 6.85 -10.53
C THR A 379 11.75 7.94 -11.55
N PRO A 380 11.87 9.21 -11.13
CA PRO A 380 12.21 10.31 -12.04
C PRO A 380 13.51 10.01 -12.78
N GLN A 381 13.50 10.10 -14.11
CA GLN A 381 14.69 9.85 -14.92
C GLN A 381 15.50 11.14 -15.09
N VAL A 382 16.75 11.12 -14.63
CA VAL A 382 17.66 12.28 -14.65
C VAL A 382 18.03 12.74 -16.07
N GLN A 383 17.91 11.86 -17.05
CA GLN A 383 18.19 12.18 -18.47
C GLN A 383 17.29 13.31 -19.03
N ASN A 384 16.21 13.60 -18.37
CA ASN A 384 15.27 14.68 -18.71
C ASN A 384 15.62 16.03 -18.06
N PHE A 385 16.68 16.10 -17.25
CA PHE A 385 17.22 17.36 -16.76
C PHE A 385 18.15 17.96 -17.83
N SER A 386 17.57 18.71 -18.76
CA SER A 386 18.42 19.52 -19.67
C SER A 386 18.95 20.71 -18.90
N PHE A 387 20.24 20.68 -18.57
CA PHE A 387 21.00 21.84 -18.09
C PHE A 387 21.30 22.87 -19.21
N SER A 388 20.47 22.94 -20.24
CA SER A 388 20.62 23.93 -21.30
C SER A 388 19.98 25.25 -20.91
N GLY A 389 20.71 26.06 -20.20
CA GLY A 389 20.30 27.44 -19.84
C GLY A 389 20.30 27.65 -18.33
N GLY A 390 21.04 28.65 -17.89
CA GLY A 390 21.36 29.07 -16.53
C GLY A 390 20.40 28.68 -15.41
N TRP A 391 20.66 29.12 -14.21
CA TRP A 391 19.91 28.81 -12.98
C TRP A 391 18.38 29.04 -13.05
N ASP A 392 17.86 29.56 -14.17
CA ASP A 392 16.44 29.77 -14.53
C ASP A 392 15.82 28.60 -15.29
N ALA A 393 16.52 27.48 -15.48
CA ALA A 393 15.97 26.30 -16.16
C ALA A 393 14.82 25.73 -15.32
N GLN A 394 13.61 26.11 -15.68
CA GLN A 394 12.28 25.56 -15.42
C GLN A 394 12.25 24.32 -14.49
N TRP A 395 12.65 24.52 -13.26
CA TRP A 395 12.21 23.71 -12.15
C TRP A 395 10.70 24.01 -12.01
N HIS A 396 9.90 23.30 -12.79
CA HIS A 396 8.47 23.30 -12.56
C HIS A 396 8.28 22.76 -11.14
N GLY A 397 7.91 23.61 -10.23
CA GLY A 397 7.69 23.34 -8.83
C GLY A 397 6.76 22.13 -8.58
N PRO A 398 6.04 22.06 -7.45
CA PRO A 398 5.16 20.93 -7.07
C PRO A 398 4.14 20.54 -8.15
N GLU A 399 3.87 21.41 -9.12
CA GLU A 399 2.99 21.17 -10.27
C GLU A 399 3.62 20.34 -11.40
N SER A 400 4.92 20.01 -11.34
CA SER A 400 5.55 19.17 -12.36
C SER A 400 4.91 17.77 -12.35
N LYS A 401 4.41 17.34 -13.50
CA LYS A 401 3.90 15.96 -13.69
C LYS A 401 4.94 14.88 -13.38
N ARG A 402 6.21 15.24 -13.25
CA ARG A 402 7.35 14.34 -13.02
C ARG A 402 7.86 14.34 -11.58
N CYS A 403 7.26 15.09 -10.63
CA CYS A 403 7.59 14.93 -9.22
C CYS A 403 7.09 13.60 -8.68
N VAL A 404 7.77 13.04 -7.67
CA VAL A 404 7.45 11.71 -7.12
C VAL A 404 5.99 11.63 -6.68
N ARG A 405 5.45 12.67 -6.04
CA ARG A 405 4.04 12.70 -5.59
C ARG A 405 3.05 12.57 -6.76
N ASN A 406 3.21 13.38 -7.81
CA ASN A 406 2.28 13.36 -8.94
C ASN A 406 2.37 12.04 -9.73
N MET A 407 3.59 11.49 -9.84
CA MET A 407 3.78 10.17 -10.43
C MET A 407 3.15 9.08 -9.57
N ALA A 408 3.28 9.15 -8.25
CA ALA A 408 2.67 8.21 -7.32
C ALA A 408 1.13 8.23 -7.40
N TYR A 409 0.51 9.40 -7.45
CA TYR A 409 -0.96 9.47 -7.61
C TYR A 409 -1.43 8.81 -8.90
N SER A 410 -0.71 9.01 -10.00
CA SER A 410 -1.04 8.35 -11.28
C SER A 410 -0.84 6.83 -11.18
N ALA A 411 0.24 6.38 -10.57
CA ALA A 411 0.53 4.97 -10.39
C ALA A 411 -0.49 4.31 -9.43
N ASN A 412 -0.76 4.91 -8.28
CA ASN A 412 -1.66 4.36 -7.28
C ASN A 412 -3.10 4.21 -7.82
N LYS A 413 -3.58 5.18 -8.61
CA LYS A 413 -4.85 5.04 -9.33
C LYS A 413 -4.90 3.76 -10.18
N GLU A 414 -3.84 3.52 -10.97
CA GLU A 414 -3.76 2.33 -11.83
C GLU A 414 -3.66 1.04 -11.00
N LEU A 415 -3.05 1.08 -9.80
CA LEU A 415 -2.99 -0.06 -8.89
C LEU A 415 -4.39 -0.51 -8.46
N PHE A 416 -5.23 0.42 -7.99
CA PHE A 416 -6.60 0.10 -7.59
C PHE A 416 -7.46 -0.40 -8.74
N LEU A 417 -7.21 0.10 -9.95
CA LEU A 417 -7.97 -0.30 -11.13
C LEU A 417 -7.50 -1.64 -11.70
N LYS A 418 -6.21 -1.97 -11.63
CA LYS A 418 -5.64 -3.06 -12.43
C LYS A 418 -5.08 -4.24 -11.63
N CYS A 419 -4.74 -4.07 -10.34
CA CYS A 419 -4.08 -5.13 -9.59
C CYS A 419 -4.99 -6.34 -9.37
N LEU A 420 -6.20 -6.13 -8.82
CA LEU A 420 -7.06 -7.23 -8.39
C LEU A 420 -7.43 -8.22 -9.51
N PRO A 421 -7.72 -7.80 -10.75
CA PRO A 421 -8.01 -8.73 -11.85
C PRO A 421 -6.89 -9.74 -12.17
N HIS A 422 -5.63 -9.41 -11.84
CA HIS A 422 -4.48 -10.28 -11.99
C HIS A 422 -4.18 -11.16 -10.76
N CYS A 423 -4.93 -10.95 -9.65
CA CYS A 423 -4.76 -11.69 -8.41
C CYS A 423 -5.74 -12.86 -8.35
N TYR A 424 -5.28 -14.08 -8.60
CA TYR A 424 -6.11 -15.27 -8.57
C TYR A 424 -5.29 -16.53 -8.23
N GLY A 425 -5.88 -17.45 -7.52
CA GLY A 425 -5.23 -18.72 -7.18
C GLY A 425 -3.92 -18.51 -6.44
N ARG A 426 -2.79 -18.70 -7.10
CA ARG A 426 -1.43 -18.59 -6.54
C ARG A 426 -0.68 -17.33 -6.97
N ASN A 427 -1.27 -16.50 -7.79
CA ASN A 427 -0.69 -15.24 -8.23
C ASN A 427 -0.98 -14.17 -7.18
N VAL A 428 -0.16 -14.10 -6.15
CA VAL A 428 -0.31 -13.14 -5.05
C VAL A 428 0.85 -12.15 -5.02
N PRO A 429 0.60 -10.84 -5.09
CA PRO A 429 1.59 -9.85 -4.72
C PRO A 429 1.71 -9.81 -3.19
N ASN A 430 2.82 -10.30 -2.64
CA ASN A 430 3.01 -10.34 -1.19
C ASN A 430 3.21 -8.94 -0.60
N ILE A 431 3.78 -8.04 -1.37
CA ILE A 431 4.01 -6.66 -0.98
C ILE A 431 3.48 -5.73 -2.08
N LEU A 432 2.46 -4.92 -1.78
CA LEU A 432 2.03 -3.81 -2.62
C LEU A 432 2.92 -2.62 -2.29
N PHE A 433 4.01 -2.45 -3.04
CA PHE A 433 5.06 -1.50 -2.72
C PHE A 433 4.85 -0.17 -3.46
N VAL A 434 4.54 0.88 -2.69
CA VAL A 434 4.09 2.17 -3.24
C VAL A 434 4.79 3.38 -2.63
N ASP A 435 4.75 4.49 -3.35
CA ASP A 435 4.97 5.82 -2.81
C ASP A 435 3.64 6.43 -2.39
N PHE A 436 3.69 7.35 -1.42
CA PHE A 436 2.53 8.09 -0.91
C PHE A 436 1.35 7.17 -0.57
N LEU A 437 1.62 6.22 0.33
CA LEU A 437 0.57 5.41 0.94
C LEU A 437 -0.24 6.33 1.88
N GLU A 438 -1.44 6.69 1.46
CA GLU A 438 -2.31 7.59 2.20
C GLU A 438 -3.66 6.90 2.47
N GLY A 439 -4.09 6.95 3.71
CA GLY A 439 -5.33 6.31 4.13
C GLY A 439 -5.28 4.78 4.11
N ARG A 440 -6.37 4.15 4.54
CA ARG A 440 -6.45 2.68 4.73
C ARG A 440 -6.97 1.92 3.50
N ASP A 441 -7.07 2.57 2.35
CA ASP A 441 -7.54 1.93 1.13
C ASP A 441 -6.57 0.87 0.61
N PHE A 442 -5.26 1.07 0.82
CA PHE A 442 -4.26 0.04 0.47
C PHE A 442 -4.41 -1.22 1.34
N ALA A 443 -4.79 -1.08 2.62
CA ALA A 443 -5.11 -2.22 3.47
C ALA A 443 -6.39 -2.92 2.99
N ALA A 444 -7.41 -2.17 2.56
CA ALA A 444 -8.62 -2.73 1.97
C ALA A 444 -8.32 -3.46 0.65
N LEU A 445 -7.44 -2.92 -0.21
CA LEU A 445 -6.99 -3.61 -1.43
C LEU A 445 -6.21 -4.89 -1.09
N ALA A 446 -5.28 -4.84 -0.12
CA ALA A 446 -4.55 -6.02 0.32
C ALA A 446 -5.51 -7.10 0.87
N MET A 447 -6.57 -6.70 1.60
CA MET A 447 -7.61 -7.63 2.04
C MET A 447 -8.38 -8.22 0.85
N ALA A 448 -8.70 -7.43 -0.18
CA ALA A 448 -9.35 -7.92 -1.40
C ALA A 448 -8.46 -8.94 -2.15
N VAL A 449 -7.17 -8.69 -2.24
CA VAL A 449 -6.19 -9.65 -2.78
C VAL A 449 -6.13 -10.91 -1.93
N ASN A 450 -6.04 -10.77 -0.60
CA ASN A 450 -6.03 -11.90 0.32
C ASN A 450 -7.30 -12.76 0.21
N ASP A 451 -8.45 -12.14 0.01
CA ASP A 451 -9.72 -12.86 -0.18
C ASP A 451 -9.79 -13.57 -1.54
N ARG A 452 -9.18 -12.99 -2.56
CA ARG A 452 -9.18 -13.53 -3.92
C ARG A 452 -8.17 -14.65 -4.12
N CYS A 453 -6.95 -14.48 -3.55
CA CYS A 453 -5.91 -15.49 -3.55
C CYS A 453 -6.12 -16.40 -2.33
N PHE A 454 -6.05 -17.72 -2.50
CA PHE A 454 -6.27 -18.68 -1.42
C PHE A 454 -7.62 -18.51 -0.68
N PRO A 455 -8.75 -18.58 -1.38
CA PRO A 455 -10.05 -18.44 -0.75
C PRO A 455 -10.22 -19.48 0.36
N VAL A 456 -10.77 -19.07 1.50
CA VAL A 456 -11.13 -20.03 2.56
C VAL A 456 -12.22 -20.93 1.98
N MET A 457 -11.90 -22.19 1.79
CA MET A 457 -12.91 -23.19 1.41
C MET A 457 -13.84 -23.37 2.61
N HIS A 458 -14.98 -22.70 2.61
CA HIS A 458 -16.03 -23.05 3.54
C HIS A 458 -16.43 -24.51 3.28
N PRO A 459 -16.46 -25.40 4.28
CA PRO A 459 -17.02 -26.73 4.10
C PRO A 459 -18.41 -26.54 3.49
N ARG A 460 -18.65 -27.12 2.32
CA ARG A 460 -20.02 -27.21 1.80
C ARG A 460 -20.84 -27.88 2.90
N GLU A 461 -21.80 -27.17 3.50
CA GLU A 461 -22.77 -27.84 4.35
C GLU A 461 -23.37 -29.02 3.54
N PRO A 462 -23.45 -30.20 4.14
CA PRO A 462 -24.04 -31.35 3.45
C PRO A 462 -25.40 -30.92 2.91
N ARG A 463 -25.61 -31.08 1.62
CA ARG A 463 -26.97 -30.95 1.07
C ARG A 463 -27.84 -31.90 1.86
N GLU A 464 -28.74 -31.36 2.66
CA GLU A 464 -29.81 -32.17 3.23
C GLU A 464 -30.44 -32.92 2.07
N SER A 465 -30.25 -34.24 2.05
CA SER A 465 -30.97 -35.11 1.16
C SER A 465 -32.43 -34.98 1.49
N ARG A 466 -33.19 -34.26 0.69
CA ARG A 466 -34.65 -34.34 0.72
C ARG A 466 -35.00 -35.76 0.32
N LEU A 467 -35.34 -36.56 1.31
CA LEU A 467 -36.10 -37.79 1.18
C LEU A 467 -37.60 -37.42 1.00
#